data_12ae435483b1a4a22985a49e08edaf61
#
_entry.id   12ae435483b1a4a22985a49e08edaf61
#
_cell.length_a   1.000
_cell.length_b   1.000
_cell.length_c   1.000
_cell.angle_alpha   90.00
_cell.angle_beta   90.00
_cell.angle_gamma   90.00
#
_symmetry.space_group_name_H-M   'P 1'
#
loop_
_entity.id
_entity.type
_entity.pdbx_description
1 polymer ?
#
loop_
_entity_poly.entity_id
_entity_poly.type
_entity_poly.pdbx_seq_one_letter_code
_entity_poly.pdbx_strand_id
1 'polypeptide(L)'
;MRPISDALELLTAQHEVIEFLVVQVQQTYDSDAFEELTEKLVAHLALEQELFYPAITVALSSDVEHELMAEHAAIKRVLAEMVWVGVEDPDFGAQLTELSSLLDGHCGYQEDLLFEVVAEILPSDRLAALGDELQSYDSLILLAA
;
A
#
# COMPACT_ATOMS: atom_id res chain seq x y z
N MET A 1 17.31 14.41 -10.92
CA MET A 1 16.12 13.70 -10.37
C MET A 1 15.75 14.31 -9.04
N ARG A 2 14.50 14.66 -8.90
CA ARG A 2 13.98 15.24 -7.66
C ARG A 2 13.81 14.14 -6.61
N PRO A 3 14.36 14.30 -5.39
CA PRO A 3 14.11 13.31 -4.34
C PRO A 3 12.66 13.33 -3.90
N ILE A 4 12.19 12.19 -3.36
CA ILE A 4 10.86 12.12 -2.76
C ILE A 4 10.85 13.05 -1.55
N SER A 5 10.00 14.08 -1.57
CA SER A 5 10.02 15.16 -0.59
C SER A 5 8.86 15.16 0.39
N ASP A 6 7.78 14.40 0.13
CA ASP A 6 6.64 14.37 1.03
C ASP A 6 5.98 12.99 1.09
N ALA A 7 5.03 12.87 2.03
CA ALA A 7 4.32 11.61 2.28
C ALA A 7 3.54 11.11 1.06
N LEU A 8 2.92 11.99 0.31
CA LEU A 8 2.08 11.60 -0.84
C LEU A 8 2.94 11.08 -1.98
N GLU A 9 4.07 11.71 -2.24
CA GLU A 9 5.03 11.24 -3.24
C GLU A 9 5.60 9.87 -2.85
N LEU A 10 5.90 9.69 -1.56
CA LEU A 10 6.41 8.42 -1.06
C LEU A 10 5.40 7.28 -1.27
N LEU A 11 4.14 7.51 -0.89
CA LEU A 11 3.09 6.49 -1.03
C LEU A 11 2.82 6.17 -2.49
N THR A 12 2.81 7.17 -3.36
CA THR A 12 2.64 6.98 -4.81
C THR A 12 3.78 6.13 -5.37
N ALA A 13 5.01 6.38 -4.95
CA ALA A 13 6.16 5.57 -5.36
C ALA A 13 6.03 4.11 -4.89
N GLN A 14 5.52 3.89 -3.69
CA GLN A 14 5.26 2.55 -3.17
C GLN A 14 4.18 1.83 -3.99
N HIS A 15 3.12 2.54 -4.39
CA HIS A 15 2.09 1.99 -5.27
C HIS A 15 2.68 1.50 -6.58
N GLU A 16 3.59 2.26 -7.18
CA GLU A 16 4.25 1.88 -8.44
C GLU A 16 5.07 0.61 -8.29
N VAL A 17 5.80 0.47 -7.19
CA VAL A 17 6.57 -0.74 -6.90
C VAL A 17 5.65 -1.95 -6.73
N ILE A 18 4.56 -1.79 -5.98
CA ILE A 18 3.58 -2.86 -5.76
C ILE A 18 2.93 -3.27 -7.07
N GLU A 19 2.52 -2.34 -7.91
CA GLU A 19 1.95 -2.62 -9.23
C GLU A 19 2.93 -3.40 -10.11
N PHE A 20 4.19 -2.98 -10.13
CA PHE A 20 5.24 -3.68 -10.87
C PHE A 20 5.36 -5.13 -10.39
N LEU A 21 5.37 -5.36 -9.09
CA LEU A 21 5.50 -6.70 -8.52
C LEU A 21 4.28 -7.57 -8.81
N VAL A 22 3.07 -6.98 -8.79
CA VAL A 22 1.86 -7.72 -9.20
C VAL A 22 2.00 -8.21 -10.64
N VAL A 23 2.43 -7.35 -11.55
CA VAL A 23 2.64 -7.73 -12.96
C VAL A 23 3.69 -8.83 -13.08
N GLN A 24 4.79 -8.75 -12.33
CA GLN A 24 5.81 -9.78 -12.31
C GLN A 24 5.24 -11.14 -11.89
N VAL A 25 4.44 -11.16 -10.82
CA VAL A 25 3.81 -12.40 -10.36
C VAL A 25 2.82 -12.94 -11.40
N GLN A 26 2.04 -12.05 -12.03
CA GLN A 26 1.09 -12.44 -13.08
C GLN A 26 1.78 -13.08 -14.28
N GLN A 27 2.96 -12.59 -14.64
CA GLN A 27 3.69 -13.08 -15.81
C GLN A 27 4.51 -14.33 -15.52
N THR A 28 5.00 -14.51 -14.31
CA THR A 28 5.98 -15.58 -14.02
C THR A 28 5.47 -16.65 -13.06
N TYR A 29 4.50 -16.33 -12.21
CA TYR A 29 4.08 -17.17 -11.08
C TYR A 29 5.28 -17.64 -10.25
N ASP A 30 6.31 -16.81 -10.18
CA ASP A 30 7.53 -17.10 -9.43
C ASP A 30 7.32 -16.87 -7.93
N SER A 31 7.71 -17.84 -7.12
CA SER A 31 7.53 -17.75 -5.66
C SER A 31 8.34 -16.64 -5.03
N ASP A 32 9.55 -16.36 -5.54
CA ASP A 32 10.39 -15.27 -5.03
C ASP A 32 9.77 -13.91 -5.32
N ALA A 33 9.22 -13.73 -6.53
CA ALA A 33 8.50 -12.50 -6.89
C ALA A 33 7.27 -12.31 -6.00
N PHE A 34 6.53 -13.37 -5.72
CA PHE A 34 5.38 -13.31 -4.83
C PHE A 34 5.79 -12.98 -3.40
N GLU A 35 6.87 -13.55 -2.91
CA GLU A 35 7.40 -13.25 -1.57
C GLU A 35 7.77 -11.76 -1.46
N GLU A 36 8.43 -11.22 -2.47
CA GLU A 36 8.78 -9.79 -2.51
C GLU A 36 7.52 -8.91 -2.52
N LEU A 37 6.51 -9.27 -3.33
CA LEU A 37 5.22 -8.58 -3.34
C LEU A 37 4.59 -8.58 -1.95
N THR A 38 4.58 -9.74 -1.29
CA THR A 38 4.01 -9.89 0.05
C THR A 38 4.70 -8.97 1.05
N GLU A 39 6.03 -8.95 1.06
CA GLU A 39 6.81 -8.11 1.98
C GLU A 39 6.53 -6.62 1.75
N LYS A 40 6.55 -6.17 0.51
CA LYS A 40 6.31 -4.77 0.17
C LYS A 40 4.90 -4.34 0.49
N LEU A 41 3.93 -5.20 0.19
CA LEU A 41 2.52 -4.89 0.43
C LEU A 41 2.21 -4.83 1.92
N VAL A 42 2.68 -5.79 2.70
CA VAL A 42 2.48 -5.80 4.16
C VAL A 42 3.10 -4.54 4.79
N ALA A 43 4.32 -4.19 4.39
CA ALA A 43 5.00 -2.99 4.89
C ALA A 43 4.21 -1.71 4.53
N HIS A 44 3.72 -1.63 3.30
CA HIS A 44 2.92 -0.48 2.84
C HIS A 44 1.64 -0.31 3.65
N LEU A 45 0.89 -1.40 3.85
CA LEU A 45 -0.36 -1.35 4.60
C LEU A 45 -0.12 -0.98 6.08
N ALA A 46 0.94 -1.52 6.68
CA ALA A 46 1.29 -1.20 8.07
C ALA A 46 1.65 0.28 8.23
N LEU A 47 2.42 0.81 7.29
CA LEU A 47 2.82 2.20 7.28
C LEU A 47 1.61 3.14 7.18
N GLU A 48 0.63 2.80 6.36
CA GLU A 48 -0.60 3.58 6.25
C GLU A 48 -1.43 3.51 7.54
N GLN A 49 -1.61 2.33 8.09
CA GLN A 49 -2.43 2.15 9.31
C GLN A 49 -1.81 2.77 10.54
N GLU A 50 -0.50 2.68 10.69
CA GLU A 50 0.17 3.10 11.93
C GLU A 50 0.62 4.54 11.92
N LEU A 51 0.94 5.11 10.76
CA LEU A 51 1.45 6.47 10.67
C LEU A 51 0.63 7.40 9.79
N PHE A 52 0.29 6.97 8.56
CA PHE A 52 -0.32 7.89 7.60
C PHE A 52 -1.75 8.26 8.00
N TYR A 53 -2.61 7.28 8.19
CA TYR A 53 -4.02 7.56 8.52
C TYR A 53 -4.15 8.32 9.83
N PRO A 54 -3.43 7.97 10.91
CA PRO A 54 -3.48 8.77 12.14
C PRO A 54 -3.03 10.23 11.95
N ALA A 55 -2.05 10.46 11.07
CA ALA A 55 -1.54 11.81 10.82
C ALA A 55 -2.50 12.69 10.01
N ILE A 56 -3.41 12.08 9.25
CA ILE A 56 -4.34 12.81 8.39
C ILE A 56 -5.78 12.76 8.86
N THR A 57 -6.02 12.47 10.14
CA THR A 57 -7.38 12.36 10.69
C THR A 57 -8.22 13.62 10.47
N VAL A 58 -7.60 14.79 10.40
CA VAL A 58 -8.30 16.04 10.10
C VAL A 58 -8.90 16.06 8.69
N ALA A 59 -8.37 15.25 7.79
CA ALA A 59 -8.84 15.12 6.41
C ALA A 59 -9.81 13.95 6.21
N LEU A 60 -10.01 13.12 7.24
CA LEU A 60 -10.82 11.91 7.15
C LEU A 60 -12.12 12.06 7.92
N SER A 61 -13.24 11.73 7.27
CA SER A 61 -14.48 11.45 8.01
C SER A 61 -14.38 10.04 8.60
N SER A 62 -15.20 9.75 9.62
CA SER A 62 -15.23 8.41 10.20
C SER A 62 -15.69 7.35 9.19
N ASP A 63 -16.58 7.71 8.27
CA ASP A 63 -17.04 6.80 7.23
C ASP A 63 -15.90 6.44 6.25
N VAL A 64 -15.11 7.43 5.84
CA VAL A 64 -13.96 7.21 4.95
C VAL A 64 -12.90 6.37 5.66
N GLU A 65 -12.63 6.65 6.93
CA GLU A 65 -11.69 5.87 7.72
C GLU A 65 -12.12 4.40 7.81
N HIS A 66 -13.41 4.14 8.07
CA HIS A 66 -13.95 2.78 8.08
C HIS A 66 -13.79 2.08 6.73
N GLU A 67 -14.04 2.77 5.63
CA GLU A 67 -13.87 2.21 4.29
C GLU A 67 -12.41 1.85 4.01
N LEU A 68 -11.47 2.72 4.39
CA LEU A 68 -10.04 2.45 4.22
C LEU A 68 -9.60 1.23 5.02
N MET A 69 -10.08 1.10 6.25
CA MET A 69 -9.75 -0.05 7.08
C MET A 69 -10.37 -1.35 6.55
N ALA A 70 -11.59 -1.28 6.02
CA ALA A 70 -12.24 -2.43 5.38
C ALA A 70 -11.49 -2.87 4.11
N GLU A 71 -10.98 -1.92 3.34
CA GLU A 71 -10.14 -2.15 2.17
C GLU A 71 -8.86 -2.90 2.55
N HIS A 72 -8.16 -2.42 3.58
CA HIS A 72 -6.97 -3.09 4.10
C HIS A 72 -7.28 -4.52 4.56
N ALA A 73 -8.39 -4.71 5.26
CA ALA A 73 -8.79 -6.04 5.74
C ALA A 73 -9.04 -7.00 4.57
N ALA A 74 -9.69 -6.53 3.50
CA ALA A 74 -9.95 -7.34 2.31
C ALA A 74 -8.66 -7.73 1.60
N ILE A 75 -7.74 -6.79 1.43
CA ILE A 75 -6.43 -7.04 0.82
C ILE A 75 -5.65 -8.07 1.64
N LYS A 76 -5.59 -7.89 2.94
CA LYS A 76 -4.86 -8.81 3.84
C LYS A 76 -5.44 -10.22 3.81
N ARG A 77 -6.77 -10.34 3.74
CA ARG A 77 -7.45 -11.63 3.70
C ARG A 77 -7.07 -12.40 2.44
N VAL A 78 -7.15 -11.75 1.27
CA VAL A 78 -6.80 -12.40 0.00
C VAL A 78 -5.32 -12.77 -0.01
N LEU A 79 -4.46 -11.86 0.45
CA LEU A 79 -3.02 -12.12 0.51
C LEU A 79 -2.69 -13.30 1.41
N ALA A 80 -3.33 -13.40 2.57
CA ALA A 80 -3.14 -14.52 3.50
C ALA A 80 -3.55 -15.84 2.87
N GLU A 81 -4.66 -15.87 2.13
CA GLU A 81 -5.11 -17.06 1.40
C GLU A 81 -4.08 -17.48 0.34
N MET A 82 -3.53 -16.51 -0.40
CA MET A 82 -2.52 -16.76 -1.42
C MET A 82 -1.22 -17.32 -0.81
N VAL A 83 -0.79 -16.77 0.32
CA VAL A 83 0.39 -17.27 1.03
C VAL A 83 0.18 -18.70 1.50
N TRP A 84 -1.02 -19.01 1.97
CA TRP A 84 -1.36 -20.35 2.44
C TRP A 84 -1.32 -21.39 1.33
N VAL A 85 -1.91 -21.10 0.16
CA VAL A 85 -1.99 -22.08 -0.93
C VAL A 85 -0.72 -22.13 -1.79
N GLY A 86 -0.07 -20.99 -2.01
CA GLY A 86 1.15 -20.89 -2.82
C GLY A 86 0.90 -20.77 -4.33
N VAL A 87 1.95 -20.37 -5.05
CA VAL A 87 1.87 -20.03 -6.48
C VAL A 87 1.52 -21.21 -7.40
N GLU A 88 1.70 -22.43 -6.94
CA GLU A 88 1.42 -23.62 -7.72
C GLU A 88 -0.04 -24.11 -7.60
N ASP A 89 -0.79 -23.56 -6.65
CA ASP A 89 -2.18 -23.94 -6.44
C ASP A 89 -3.06 -23.47 -7.59
N PRO A 90 -4.00 -24.31 -8.08
CA PRO A 90 -4.91 -23.91 -9.15
C PRO A 90 -5.74 -22.67 -8.88
N ASP A 91 -6.02 -22.37 -7.61
CA ASP A 91 -6.83 -21.19 -7.21
C ASP A 91 -6.00 -19.91 -7.13
N PHE A 92 -4.67 -20.00 -7.17
CA PHE A 92 -3.79 -18.84 -6.99
C PHE A 92 -4.06 -17.76 -8.04
N GLY A 93 -4.26 -18.14 -9.29
CA GLY A 93 -4.52 -17.17 -10.38
C GLY A 93 -5.77 -16.34 -10.16
N ALA A 94 -6.85 -16.94 -9.69
CA ALA A 94 -8.10 -16.23 -9.39
C ALA A 94 -7.92 -15.31 -8.19
N GLN A 95 -7.18 -15.75 -7.18
CA GLN A 95 -6.85 -14.94 -6.01
C GLN A 95 -5.97 -13.75 -6.38
N LEU A 96 -5.02 -13.95 -7.29
CA LEU A 96 -4.15 -12.88 -7.79
C LEU A 96 -4.96 -11.82 -8.54
N THR A 97 -5.94 -12.24 -9.33
CA THR A 97 -6.86 -11.33 -10.04
C THR A 97 -7.66 -10.51 -9.03
N GLU A 98 -8.18 -11.14 -7.99
CA GLU A 98 -8.91 -10.45 -6.92
C GLU A 98 -8.01 -9.43 -6.19
N LEU A 99 -6.79 -9.84 -5.84
CA LEU A 99 -5.82 -8.95 -5.20
C LEU A 99 -5.51 -7.74 -6.07
N SER A 100 -5.24 -7.97 -7.36
CA SER A 100 -4.97 -6.90 -8.31
C SER A 100 -6.11 -5.90 -8.39
N SER A 101 -7.34 -6.38 -8.44
CA SER A 101 -8.53 -5.53 -8.47
C SER A 101 -8.68 -4.70 -7.19
N LEU A 102 -8.46 -5.31 -6.03
CA LEU A 102 -8.51 -4.60 -4.74
C LEU A 102 -7.42 -3.52 -4.66
N LEU A 103 -6.22 -3.82 -5.13
CA LEU A 103 -5.11 -2.87 -5.13
C LEU A 103 -5.36 -1.70 -6.10
N ASP A 104 -5.91 -1.97 -7.28
CA ASP A 104 -6.25 -0.92 -8.23
C ASP A 104 -7.28 0.04 -7.62
N GLY A 105 -8.28 -0.47 -6.94
CA GLY A 105 -9.27 0.35 -6.24
C GLY A 105 -8.66 1.16 -5.11
N HIS A 106 -7.81 0.54 -4.31
CA HIS A 106 -7.14 1.18 -3.18
C HIS A 106 -6.21 2.32 -3.64
N CYS A 107 -5.31 2.02 -4.57
CA CYS A 107 -4.34 3.00 -5.08
C CYS A 107 -5.03 4.12 -5.84
N GLY A 108 -6.01 3.79 -6.67
CA GLY A 108 -6.75 4.78 -7.45
C GLY A 108 -7.52 5.74 -6.57
N TYR A 109 -8.21 5.23 -5.55
CA TYR A 109 -8.93 6.08 -4.61
C TYR A 109 -7.99 7.04 -3.88
N GLN A 110 -6.86 6.54 -3.40
CA GLN A 110 -5.88 7.36 -2.70
C GLN A 110 -5.30 8.44 -3.60
N GLU A 111 -4.82 8.07 -4.78
CA GLU A 111 -4.12 9.02 -5.66
C GLU A 111 -5.06 10.03 -6.31
N ASP A 112 -6.27 9.61 -6.68
CA ASP A 112 -7.20 10.46 -7.39
C ASP A 112 -8.05 11.34 -6.47
N LEU A 113 -8.34 10.90 -5.25
CA LEU A 113 -9.27 11.60 -4.35
C LEU A 113 -8.64 11.96 -3.01
N LEU A 114 -8.16 10.97 -2.26
CA LEU A 114 -7.70 11.20 -0.88
C LEU A 114 -6.49 12.13 -0.83
N PHE A 115 -5.49 11.90 -1.66
CA PHE A 115 -4.25 12.69 -1.64
C PHE A 115 -4.51 14.14 -2.02
N GLU A 116 -5.46 14.40 -2.91
CA GLU A 116 -5.85 15.75 -3.27
C GLU A 116 -6.43 16.50 -2.07
N VAL A 117 -7.33 15.86 -1.32
CA VAL A 117 -7.91 16.44 -0.10
C VAL A 117 -6.82 16.68 0.96
N VAL A 118 -5.94 15.71 1.16
CA VAL A 118 -4.84 15.83 2.12
C VAL A 118 -3.92 17.00 1.76
N ALA A 119 -3.59 17.15 0.48
CA ALA A 119 -2.73 18.24 0.01
C ALA A 119 -3.36 19.63 0.21
N GLU A 120 -4.69 19.70 0.18
CA GLU A 120 -5.40 20.96 0.46
C GLU A 120 -5.43 21.32 1.95
N ILE A 121 -5.48 20.31 2.82
CA ILE A 121 -5.68 20.50 4.26
C ILE A 121 -4.36 20.61 5.01
N LEU A 122 -3.38 19.77 4.68
CA LEU A 122 -2.09 19.74 5.37
C LEU A 122 -1.08 20.66 4.71
N PRO A 123 -0.36 21.51 5.48
CA PRO A 123 0.71 22.34 4.93
C PRO A 123 1.84 21.51 4.33
N SER A 124 2.54 22.07 3.36
CA SER A 124 3.63 21.37 2.67
C SER A 124 4.77 20.95 3.59
N ASP A 125 5.09 21.76 4.60
CA ASP A 125 6.12 21.42 5.60
C ASP A 125 5.69 20.23 6.46
N ARG A 126 4.40 20.13 6.79
CA ARG A 126 3.85 19.00 7.54
C ARG A 126 3.89 17.72 6.69
N LEU A 127 3.55 17.81 5.41
CA LEU A 127 3.63 16.67 4.49
C LEU A 127 5.08 16.21 4.30
N ALA A 128 6.02 17.12 4.23
CA ALA A 128 7.45 16.79 4.14
C ALA A 128 7.94 16.07 5.39
N ALA A 129 7.58 16.57 6.57
CA ALA A 129 7.93 15.94 7.85
C ALA A 129 7.33 14.53 7.96
N LEU A 130 6.08 14.37 7.54
CA LEU A 130 5.42 13.08 7.54
C LEU A 130 6.12 12.11 6.58
N GLY A 131 6.55 12.59 5.41
CA GLY A 131 7.32 11.79 4.46
C GLY A 131 8.59 11.22 5.09
N ASP A 132 9.32 12.02 5.85
CA ASP A 132 10.52 11.58 6.57
C ASP A 132 10.19 10.52 7.63
N GLU A 133 9.10 10.69 8.36
CA GLU A 133 8.63 9.71 9.35
C GLU A 133 8.26 8.38 8.67
N LEU A 134 7.54 8.44 7.55
CA LEU A 134 7.13 7.25 6.80
C LEU A 134 8.35 6.51 6.25
N GLN A 135 9.32 7.23 5.72
CA GLN A 135 10.53 6.62 5.17
C GLN A 135 11.35 5.91 6.26
N SER A 136 11.47 6.52 7.43
CA SER A 136 12.15 5.91 8.57
C SER A 136 11.46 4.65 9.06
N TYR A 137 10.14 4.67 9.11
CA TYR A 137 9.33 3.53 9.54
C TYR A 137 9.45 2.37 8.54
N ASP A 138 9.37 2.66 7.24
CA ASP A 138 9.52 1.66 6.19
C ASP A 138 10.89 0.97 6.27
N SER A 139 11.94 1.72 6.49
CA SER A 139 13.30 1.17 6.67
C SER A 139 13.38 0.26 7.89
N LEU A 140 12.73 0.61 9.00
CA LEU A 140 12.72 -0.21 10.21
C LEU A 140 11.96 -1.53 9.99
N ILE A 141 10.83 -1.51 9.30
CA ILE A 141 10.08 -2.73 8.98
C ILE A 141 10.93 -3.67 8.14
N LEU A 142 11.59 -3.17 7.10
CA LEU A 142 12.42 -3.97 6.21
C LEU A 142 13.62 -4.58 6.94
N LEU A 143 14.19 -3.87 7.92
CA LEU A 143 15.30 -4.37 8.73
C LEU A 143 14.85 -5.43 9.74
N ALA A 144 13.61 -5.36 10.20
CA ALA A 144 13.05 -6.29 11.19
C ALA A 144 12.57 -7.61 10.56
N ALA A 145 12.39 -7.65 9.24
CA ALA A 145 11.88 -8.82 8.52
C ALA A 145 12.94 -9.97 8.37
#